data_0cce35557626254cf68bf57076c68da0
#
_entry.id   0cce35557626254cf68bf57076c68da0
#
_cell.length_a   1.000
_cell.length_b   1.000
_cell.length_c   1.000
_cell.angle_alpha   90.00
_cell.angle_beta   90.00
_cell.angle_gamma   90.00
#
_symmetry.space_group_name_H-M   'P 1'
#
loop_
_entity.id
_entity.type
_entity.pdbx_description
1 polymer ?
#
loop_
_entity_poly.entity_id
_entity_poly.type
_entity_poly.pdbx_seq_one_letter_code
_entity_poly.pdbx_strand_id
1 'polypeptide(L)'
;MAALASVRSGAGLVTVATDKENIPALHSHLPEAMAFDLDNQQLLEQQLKKASIVLVGPGLVDDERGEQLLQTVFHHLEQNQTLILDGGALSILAKTGMTFPKANLVLTPHQREWQVLSGLDLTSQGTEETGEALKRFPTGLILVQKGPATRIWQASQADCYQLSVGGPYQATGGMGDTLAGMIAGFAGQFPQASLYEKVTVATYLHSAIAQELAEDNYVVLPTMISQQIPAFMKKIQKDT
;
A
#
# COMPACT_ATOMS: atom_id res chain seq x y z
N MET A 1 2.75 -0.13 -11.71
CA MET A 1 1.46 -0.52 -11.09
C MET A 1 1.04 0.47 -10.02
N ALA A 2 1.76 0.61 -8.90
CA ALA A 2 1.37 1.48 -7.78
C ALA A 2 1.09 2.94 -8.16
N ALA A 3 2.00 3.60 -8.89
CA ALA A 3 1.81 4.98 -9.33
C ALA A 3 0.55 5.17 -10.21
N LEU A 4 0.30 4.23 -11.14
CA LEU A 4 -0.92 4.26 -11.97
C LEU A 4 -2.18 4.16 -11.11
N ALA A 5 -2.20 3.22 -10.16
CA ALA A 5 -3.34 3.05 -9.26
C ALA A 5 -3.55 4.29 -8.37
N SER A 6 -2.48 4.92 -7.87
CA SER A 6 -2.57 6.17 -7.10
C SER A 6 -3.19 7.31 -7.92
N VAL A 7 -2.71 7.55 -9.15
CA VAL A 7 -3.28 8.56 -10.05
C VAL A 7 -4.74 8.28 -10.34
N ARG A 8 -5.08 7.04 -10.69
CA ARG A 8 -6.45 6.62 -11.01
C ARG A 8 -7.39 6.67 -9.80
N SER A 9 -6.85 6.56 -8.59
CA SER A 9 -7.61 6.73 -7.34
C SER A 9 -7.83 8.20 -6.95
N GLY A 10 -7.30 9.17 -7.72
CA GLY A 10 -7.54 10.59 -7.51
C GLY A 10 -6.45 11.30 -6.69
N ALA A 11 -5.26 10.72 -6.55
CA ALA A 11 -4.12 11.46 -5.99
C ALA A 11 -3.80 12.67 -6.88
N GLY A 12 -3.72 13.86 -6.27
CA GLY A 12 -3.55 15.11 -7.02
C GLY A 12 -2.17 15.23 -7.69
N LEU A 13 -1.12 14.89 -6.98
CA LEU A 13 0.25 14.86 -7.50
C LEU A 13 0.91 13.55 -7.09
N VAL A 14 1.43 12.82 -8.06
CA VAL A 14 2.18 11.58 -7.84
C VAL A 14 3.60 11.78 -8.35
N THR A 15 4.58 11.59 -7.46
CA THR A 15 6.00 11.67 -7.79
C THR A 15 6.65 10.31 -7.50
N VAL A 16 7.37 9.77 -8.46
CA VAL A 16 8.04 8.47 -8.37
C VAL A 16 9.55 8.69 -8.28
N ALA A 17 10.15 8.24 -7.18
CA ALA A 17 11.59 8.08 -7.07
C ALA A 17 11.95 6.70 -7.61
N THR A 18 12.80 6.62 -8.63
CA THR A 18 13.21 5.37 -9.28
C THR A 18 14.59 5.52 -9.90
N ASP A 19 15.19 4.42 -10.31
CA ASP A 19 16.43 4.48 -11.06
C ASP A 19 16.24 5.27 -12.36
N LYS A 20 17.25 6.09 -12.70
CA LYS A 20 17.19 7.04 -13.82
C LYS A 20 16.78 6.40 -15.15
N GLU A 21 17.24 5.19 -15.41
CA GLU A 21 16.92 4.43 -16.62
C GLU A 21 15.45 4.02 -16.73
N ASN A 22 14.72 3.97 -15.62
CA ASN A 22 13.30 3.62 -15.59
C ASN A 22 12.38 4.82 -15.88
N ILE A 23 12.88 6.06 -15.77
CA ILE A 23 12.07 7.28 -15.94
C ILE A 23 11.42 7.37 -17.32
N PRO A 24 12.12 7.13 -18.44
CA PRO A 24 11.49 7.16 -19.76
C PRO A 24 10.38 6.11 -19.92
N ALA A 25 10.58 4.90 -19.39
CA ALA A 25 9.58 3.85 -19.42
C ALA A 25 8.34 4.22 -18.56
N LEU A 26 8.55 4.82 -17.39
CA LEU A 26 7.46 5.32 -16.56
C LEU A 26 6.62 6.36 -17.32
N HIS A 27 7.26 7.38 -17.89
CA HIS A 27 6.54 8.45 -18.61
C HIS A 27 5.85 7.96 -19.89
N SER A 28 6.35 6.90 -20.54
CA SER A 28 5.65 6.32 -21.68
C SER A 28 4.33 5.64 -21.31
N HIS A 29 4.20 5.16 -20.07
CA HIS A 29 2.99 4.48 -19.58
C HIS A 29 2.13 5.35 -18.65
N LEU A 30 2.69 6.37 -18.04
CA LEU A 30 2.04 7.25 -17.06
C LEU A 30 2.62 8.67 -17.13
N PRO A 31 2.30 9.45 -18.18
CA PRO A 31 2.80 10.81 -18.35
C PRO A 31 2.30 11.78 -17.26
N GLU A 32 1.25 11.42 -16.52
CA GLU A 32 0.68 12.21 -15.44
C GLU A 32 1.54 12.16 -14.15
N ALA A 33 2.45 11.19 -14.02
CA ALA A 33 3.34 11.11 -12.86
C ALA A 33 4.63 11.92 -13.10
N MET A 34 5.05 12.64 -12.08
CA MET A 34 6.41 13.19 -12.01
C MET A 34 7.38 12.07 -11.64
N ALA A 35 8.64 12.19 -12.06
CA ALA A 35 9.68 11.24 -11.69
C ALA A 35 11.02 11.93 -11.47
N PHE A 36 11.85 11.31 -10.62
CA PHE A 36 13.23 11.75 -10.43
C PHE A 36 14.13 10.55 -10.12
N ASP A 37 15.42 10.75 -10.34
CA ASP A 37 16.46 9.77 -10.06
C ASP A 37 16.59 9.55 -8.55
N LEU A 38 16.36 8.32 -8.09
CA LEU A 38 16.41 7.93 -6.68
C LEU A 38 17.79 8.23 -6.04
N ASP A 39 18.87 8.20 -6.82
CA ASP A 39 20.21 8.51 -6.34
C ASP A 39 20.43 10.02 -6.08
N ASN A 40 19.50 10.88 -6.49
CA ASN A 40 19.52 12.30 -6.11
C ASN A 40 19.00 12.49 -4.67
N GLN A 41 19.89 12.28 -3.70
CA GLN A 41 19.59 12.35 -2.26
C GLN A 41 18.96 13.68 -1.85
N GLN A 42 19.50 14.81 -2.35
CA GLN A 42 18.96 16.12 -2.02
C GLN A 42 17.51 16.29 -2.47
N LEU A 43 17.19 15.80 -3.67
CA LEU A 43 15.82 15.86 -4.18
C LEU A 43 14.90 14.88 -3.45
N LEU A 44 15.39 13.69 -3.11
CA LEU A 44 14.68 12.72 -2.30
C LEU A 44 14.24 13.33 -0.96
N GLU A 45 15.17 13.92 -0.21
CA GLU A 45 14.87 14.57 1.06
C GLU A 45 13.84 15.71 0.92
N GLN A 46 13.99 16.52 -0.13
CA GLN A 46 13.04 17.61 -0.42
C GLN A 46 11.64 17.08 -0.72
N GLN A 47 11.52 15.98 -1.49
CA GLN A 47 10.24 15.38 -1.82
C GLN A 47 9.61 14.69 -0.61
N LEU A 48 10.40 14.00 0.23
CA LEU A 48 9.91 13.38 1.47
C LEU A 48 9.29 14.43 2.40
N LYS A 49 9.93 15.60 2.59
CA LYS A 49 9.39 16.69 3.42
C LYS A 49 8.09 17.30 2.88
N LYS A 50 7.84 17.23 1.58
CA LYS A 50 6.64 17.81 0.94
C LYS A 50 5.49 16.82 0.81
N ALA A 51 5.78 15.53 0.80
CA ALA A 51 4.79 14.50 0.56
C ALA A 51 3.85 14.37 1.76
N SER A 52 2.54 14.34 1.53
CA SER A 52 1.57 13.96 2.56
C SER A 52 1.55 12.46 2.78
N ILE A 53 1.74 11.70 1.70
CA ILE A 53 1.71 10.23 1.68
C ILE A 53 2.99 9.73 1.04
N VAL A 54 3.65 8.78 1.68
CA VAL A 54 4.84 8.09 1.16
C VAL A 54 4.54 6.60 1.07
N LEU A 55 4.68 6.02 -0.11
CA LEU A 55 4.58 4.59 -0.37
C LEU A 55 5.97 4.06 -0.70
N VAL A 56 6.43 3.06 0.04
CA VAL A 56 7.72 2.40 -0.16
C VAL A 56 7.53 0.88 -0.23
N GLY A 57 8.25 0.24 -1.14
CA GLY A 57 8.30 -1.22 -1.20
C GLY A 57 7.99 -1.84 -2.55
N PRO A 58 6.98 -1.37 -3.33
CA PRO A 58 6.80 -1.85 -4.69
C PRO A 58 8.10 -1.70 -5.52
N GLY A 59 8.68 -2.83 -5.94
CA GLY A 59 9.94 -2.85 -6.69
C GLY A 59 11.21 -2.59 -5.89
N LEU A 60 11.14 -2.38 -4.58
CA LEU A 60 12.33 -2.24 -3.72
C LEU A 60 12.99 -3.61 -3.52
N VAL A 61 14.31 -3.66 -3.74
CA VAL A 61 15.12 -4.86 -3.50
C VAL A 61 15.54 -4.91 -2.02
N ASP A 62 15.51 -6.11 -1.42
CA ASP A 62 16.04 -6.36 -0.07
C ASP A 62 17.57 -6.54 -0.14
N ASP A 63 18.25 -5.41 -0.24
CA ASP A 63 19.71 -5.28 -0.24
C ASP A 63 20.16 -4.07 0.59
N GLU A 64 21.46 -3.83 0.66
CA GLU A 64 22.04 -2.72 1.41
C GLU A 64 21.52 -1.35 0.94
N ARG A 65 21.32 -1.15 -0.38
CA ARG A 65 20.77 0.09 -0.94
C ARG A 65 19.31 0.28 -0.53
N GLY A 66 18.53 -0.80 -0.54
CA GLY A 66 17.14 -0.77 -0.06
C GLY A 66 17.05 -0.46 1.43
N GLU A 67 17.95 -1.04 2.25
CA GLU A 67 18.02 -0.75 3.68
C GLU A 67 18.35 0.74 3.95
N GLN A 68 19.36 1.28 3.24
CA GLN A 68 19.76 2.70 3.36
C GLN A 68 18.62 3.63 2.92
N LEU A 69 17.91 3.30 1.83
CA LEU A 69 16.76 4.05 1.38
C LEU A 69 15.65 4.06 2.44
N LEU A 70 15.30 2.90 2.99
CA LEU A 70 14.26 2.82 4.01
C LEU A 70 14.64 3.59 5.28
N GLN A 71 15.91 3.55 5.71
CA GLN A 71 16.43 4.37 6.80
C GLN A 71 16.29 5.86 6.51
N THR A 72 16.64 6.29 5.29
CA THR A 72 16.50 7.69 4.84
C THR A 72 15.04 8.13 4.90
N VAL A 73 14.12 7.31 4.39
CA VAL A 73 12.68 7.59 4.47
C VAL A 73 12.24 7.74 5.93
N PHE A 74 12.57 6.77 6.79
CA PHE A 74 12.18 6.79 8.21
C PHE A 74 12.70 8.04 8.94
N HIS A 75 13.92 8.46 8.61
CA HIS A 75 14.57 9.63 9.23
C HIS A 75 13.88 10.96 8.87
N HIS A 76 13.35 11.09 7.64
CA HIS A 76 12.81 12.36 7.13
C HIS A 76 11.29 12.49 7.27
N LEU A 77 10.59 11.44 7.73
CA LEU A 77 9.15 11.50 7.89
C LEU A 77 8.72 12.23 9.15
N GLU A 78 7.65 13.02 9.02
CA GLU A 78 7.03 13.79 10.09
C GLU A 78 5.71 13.16 10.57
N GLN A 79 5.27 13.53 11.77
CA GLN A 79 4.11 12.93 12.44
C GLN A 79 2.78 13.07 11.67
N ASN A 80 2.64 14.13 10.88
CA ASN A 80 1.44 14.41 10.09
C ASN A 80 1.40 13.67 8.74
N GLN A 81 2.47 12.98 8.37
CA GLN A 81 2.56 12.22 7.14
C GLN A 81 2.04 10.78 7.31
N THR A 82 1.72 10.14 6.21
CA THR A 82 1.35 8.71 6.19
C THR A 82 2.39 7.92 5.42
N LEU A 83 2.93 6.87 6.05
CA LEU A 83 3.83 5.91 5.44
C LEU A 83 3.10 4.60 5.18
N ILE A 84 3.17 4.15 3.93
CA ILE A 84 2.64 2.86 3.50
C ILE A 84 3.84 1.98 3.13
N LEU A 85 3.94 0.80 3.75
CA LEU A 85 4.98 -0.19 3.49
C LEU A 85 4.38 -1.45 2.88
N ASP A 86 4.93 -1.85 1.72
CA ASP A 86 4.55 -3.07 1.01
C ASP A 86 5.80 -3.81 0.49
N GLY A 87 5.68 -5.07 0.13
CA GLY A 87 6.71 -5.83 -0.58
C GLY A 87 8.11 -5.74 0.04
N GLY A 88 9.10 -5.31 -0.75
CA GLY A 88 10.50 -5.26 -0.32
C GLY A 88 10.75 -4.45 0.96
N ALA A 89 9.99 -3.38 1.19
CA ALA A 89 10.13 -2.60 2.42
C ALA A 89 9.70 -3.40 3.67
N LEU A 90 8.70 -4.26 3.55
CA LEU A 90 8.28 -5.16 4.63
C LEU A 90 9.33 -6.24 4.91
N SER A 91 9.97 -6.77 3.87
CA SER A 91 11.07 -7.73 4.00
C SER A 91 12.26 -7.13 4.73
N ILE A 92 12.68 -5.93 4.33
CA ILE A 92 13.77 -5.17 4.98
C ILE A 92 13.42 -4.89 6.45
N LEU A 93 12.20 -4.40 6.71
CA LEU A 93 11.75 -4.10 8.07
C LEU A 93 11.79 -5.35 8.97
N ALA A 94 11.33 -6.48 8.47
CA ALA A 94 11.33 -7.75 9.20
C ALA A 94 12.74 -8.25 9.51
N LYS A 95 13.68 -8.09 8.57
CA LYS A 95 15.07 -8.51 8.69
C LYS A 95 15.86 -7.61 9.64
N THR A 96 15.68 -6.30 9.56
CA THR A 96 16.50 -5.33 10.28
C THR A 96 15.93 -4.95 11.64
N GLY A 97 14.62 -5.11 11.85
CA GLY A 97 13.97 -4.66 13.08
C GLY A 97 14.02 -3.15 13.30
N MET A 98 14.10 -2.37 12.22
CA MET A 98 14.12 -0.89 12.30
C MET A 98 12.97 -0.36 13.14
N THR A 99 13.25 0.64 13.95
CA THR A 99 12.22 1.36 14.71
C THR A 99 11.35 2.18 13.77
N PHE A 100 10.03 2.03 13.89
CA PHE A 100 9.07 2.80 13.09
C PHE A 100 9.21 4.31 13.31
N PRO A 101 9.06 5.11 12.25
CA PRO A 101 9.04 6.57 12.35
C PRO A 101 7.76 7.05 13.07
N LYS A 102 7.79 8.29 13.54
CA LYS A 102 6.61 8.95 14.12
C LYS A 102 5.69 9.49 13.01
N ALA A 103 5.09 8.59 12.25
CA ALA A 103 4.15 8.90 11.17
C ALA A 103 2.89 8.03 11.33
N ASN A 104 1.85 8.32 10.57
CA ASN A 104 0.74 7.36 10.43
C ASN A 104 1.22 6.17 9.59
N LEU A 105 0.97 4.94 10.04
CA LEU A 105 1.57 3.74 9.45
C LEU A 105 0.50 2.83 8.86
N VAL A 106 0.76 2.36 7.64
CA VAL A 106 -0.02 1.32 6.97
C VAL A 106 0.93 0.24 6.47
N LEU A 107 0.72 -1.00 6.87
CA LEU A 107 1.44 -2.17 6.38
C LEU A 107 0.50 -3.04 5.56
N THR A 108 0.97 -3.55 4.43
CA THR A 108 0.15 -4.38 3.54
C THR A 108 0.77 -5.76 3.28
N PRO A 109 1.12 -6.54 4.32
CA PRO A 109 1.79 -7.82 4.13
C PRO A 109 0.87 -8.89 3.54
N HIS A 110 1.41 -9.74 2.66
CA HIS A 110 0.85 -11.05 2.39
C HIS A 110 1.21 -12.03 3.52
N GLN A 111 0.64 -13.22 3.51
CA GLN A 111 0.78 -14.19 4.62
C GLN A 111 2.23 -14.49 5.02
N ARG A 112 3.16 -14.61 4.04
CA ARG A 112 4.59 -14.89 4.34
C ARG A 112 5.30 -13.66 4.90
N GLU A 113 5.01 -12.47 4.39
CA GLU A 113 5.53 -11.21 4.96
C GLU A 113 5.03 -11.03 6.39
N TRP A 114 3.74 -11.32 6.63
CA TRP A 114 3.18 -11.26 7.98
C TRP A 114 3.79 -12.31 8.91
N GLN A 115 4.08 -13.52 8.43
CA GLN A 115 4.80 -14.53 9.20
C GLN A 115 6.12 -13.99 9.74
N VAL A 116 6.94 -13.36 8.89
CA VAL A 116 8.25 -12.86 9.31
C VAL A 116 8.13 -11.65 10.25
N LEU A 117 7.21 -10.73 9.96
CA LEU A 117 6.96 -9.54 10.78
C LEU A 117 6.37 -9.87 12.16
N SER A 118 5.43 -10.80 12.20
CA SER A 118 4.70 -11.14 13.41
C SER A 118 5.33 -12.28 14.21
N GLY A 119 6.12 -13.14 13.56
CA GLY A 119 6.60 -14.40 14.12
C GLY A 119 5.53 -15.50 14.20
N LEU A 120 4.35 -15.29 13.60
CA LEU A 120 3.27 -16.28 13.57
C LEU A 120 3.45 -17.23 12.38
N ASP A 121 3.30 -18.53 12.61
CA ASP A 121 3.26 -19.49 11.51
C ASP A 121 2.09 -19.24 10.56
N LEU A 122 2.22 -19.67 9.29
CA LEU A 122 1.18 -19.46 8.27
C LEU A 122 -0.19 -20.03 8.70
N THR A 123 -0.22 -21.10 9.45
CA THR A 123 -1.42 -21.75 9.98
C THR A 123 -2.01 -21.06 11.22
N SER A 124 -1.26 -20.15 11.84
CA SER A 124 -1.58 -19.47 13.09
C SER A 124 -1.83 -17.97 12.91
N GLN A 125 -2.23 -17.56 11.71
CA GLN A 125 -2.56 -16.15 11.38
C GLN A 125 -4.07 -15.89 11.48
N GLY A 126 -4.70 -16.45 12.49
CA GLY A 126 -6.11 -16.24 12.81
C GLY A 126 -6.38 -14.85 13.39
N THR A 127 -7.65 -14.61 13.75
CA THR A 127 -8.05 -13.29 14.27
C THR A 127 -7.45 -13.04 15.66
N GLU A 128 -7.48 -14.03 16.55
CA GLU A 128 -6.97 -13.88 17.91
C GLU A 128 -5.46 -13.70 17.92
N GLU A 129 -4.73 -14.57 17.23
CA GLU A 129 -3.25 -14.55 17.21
C GLU A 129 -2.72 -13.30 16.51
N THR A 130 -3.37 -12.85 15.43
CA THR A 130 -2.99 -11.60 14.74
C THR A 130 -3.26 -10.39 15.63
N GLY A 131 -4.41 -10.33 16.32
CA GLY A 131 -4.74 -9.27 17.26
C GLY A 131 -3.73 -9.18 18.41
N GLU A 132 -3.31 -10.34 18.95
CA GLU A 132 -2.27 -10.38 20.00
C GLU A 132 -0.91 -9.92 19.48
N ALA A 133 -0.51 -10.38 18.28
CA ALA A 133 0.74 -9.97 17.66
C ALA A 133 0.80 -8.45 17.40
N LEU A 134 -0.33 -7.83 17.04
CA LEU A 134 -0.42 -6.40 16.77
C LEU A 134 -0.16 -5.51 17.99
N LYS A 135 -0.28 -6.03 19.21
CA LYS A 135 0.04 -5.27 20.43
C LYS A 135 1.51 -4.84 20.53
N ARG A 136 2.39 -5.48 19.74
CA ARG A 136 3.83 -5.14 19.65
C ARG A 136 4.14 -4.04 18.65
N PHE A 137 3.14 -3.64 17.86
CA PHE A 137 3.28 -2.59 16.85
C PHE A 137 2.81 -1.24 17.39
N PRO A 138 3.23 -0.12 16.76
CA PRO A 138 2.78 1.22 17.18
C PRO A 138 1.26 1.36 17.24
N THR A 139 0.77 1.99 18.28
CA THR A 139 -0.66 2.29 18.43
C THR A 139 -1.19 3.05 17.22
N GLY A 140 -2.33 2.62 16.69
CA GLY A 140 -2.97 3.23 15.53
C GLY A 140 -2.41 2.78 14.18
N LEU A 141 -1.35 1.96 14.15
CA LEU A 141 -0.89 1.34 12.91
C LEU A 141 -2.03 0.55 12.25
N ILE A 142 -2.16 0.67 10.94
CA ILE A 142 -3.14 -0.08 10.16
C ILE A 142 -2.44 -1.22 9.44
N LEU A 143 -2.97 -2.42 9.61
CA LEU A 143 -2.49 -3.61 8.93
C LEU A 143 -3.54 -4.09 7.93
N VAL A 144 -3.15 -4.21 6.66
CA VAL A 144 -3.91 -4.92 5.63
C VAL A 144 -3.28 -6.30 5.46
N GLN A 145 -3.79 -7.27 6.19
CA GLN A 145 -3.36 -8.67 6.14
C GLN A 145 -3.93 -9.32 4.87
N LYS A 146 -3.15 -9.34 3.80
CA LYS A 146 -3.56 -9.88 2.48
C LYS A 146 -3.70 -11.41 2.54
N GLY A 147 -4.78 -11.92 1.95
CA GLY A 147 -5.04 -13.37 1.87
C GLY A 147 -6.40 -13.67 1.26
N PRO A 148 -6.82 -14.96 1.23
CA PRO A 148 -8.13 -15.35 0.73
C PRO A 148 -9.29 -14.67 1.46
N ALA A 149 -9.07 -14.30 2.72
CA ALA A 149 -9.97 -13.48 3.53
C ALA A 149 -9.16 -12.29 4.05
N THR A 150 -8.92 -11.28 3.21
CA THR A 150 -8.17 -10.09 3.58
C THR A 150 -8.82 -9.40 4.77
N ARG A 151 -8.02 -9.07 5.80
CA ARG A 151 -8.47 -8.39 7.00
C ARG A 151 -7.75 -7.06 7.17
N ILE A 152 -8.50 -6.05 7.59
CA ILE A 152 -7.97 -4.72 7.92
C ILE A 152 -8.07 -4.53 9.43
N TRP A 153 -6.95 -4.22 10.03
CA TRP A 153 -6.79 -4.05 11.46
C TRP A 153 -6.34 -2.64 11.78
N GLN A 154 -6.68 -2.16 12.97
CA GLN A 154 -6.01 -1.02 13.57
C GLN A 154 -5.40 -1.47 14.89
N ALA A 155 -4.08 -1.32 15.04
CA ALA A 155 -3.38 -1.70 16.27
C ALA A 155 -4.00 -0.99 17.49
N SER A 156 -4.21 -1.73 18.56
CA SER A 156 -4.90 -1.35 19.78
C SER A 156 -6.46 -1.33 19.71
N GLN A 157 -7.04 -1.73 18.57
CA GLN A 157 -8.47 -2.05 18.47
C GLN A 157 -8.68 -3.57 18.60
N ALA A 158 -9.83 -3.97 19.18
CA ALA A 158 -10.13 -5.39 19.40
C ALA A 158 -10.56 -6.12 18.11
N ASP A 159 -11.24 -5.40 17.22
CA ASP A 159 -11.87 -5.96 16.05
C ASP A 159 -11.13 -5.61 14.75
N CYS A 160 -11.33 -6.43 13.72
CA CYS A 160 -10.88 -6.17 12.36
C CYS A 160 -12.07 -6.16 11.39
N TYR A 161 -11.91 -5.46 10.29
CA TYR A 161 -12.82 -5.60 9.16
C TYR A 161 -12.31 -6.72 8.24
N GLN A 162 -13.12 -7.73 7.98
CA GLN A 162 -12.82 -8.78 7.02
C GLN A 162 -13.58 -8.54 5.72
N LEU A 163 -12.87 -8.56 4.59
CA LEU A 163 -13.50 -8.41 3.27
C LEU A 163 -14.45 -9.58 2.98
N SER A 164 -15.60 -9.24 2.40
CA SER A 164 -16.59 -10.18 1.87
C SER A 164 -16.48 -10.35 0.36
N VAL A 165 -15.55 -9.67 -0.30
CA VAL A 165 -15.35 -9.63 -1.75
C VAL A 165 -13.93 -10.05 -2.11
N GLY A 166 -13.73 -10.48 -3.36
CA GLY A 166 -12.45 -10.95 -3.86
C GLY A 166 -12.45 -12.46 -4.16
N GLY A 167 -11.43 -12.92 -4.88
CA GLY A 167 -11.36 -14.32 -5.28
C GLY A 167 -10.05 -14.70 -5.95
N PRO A 168 -9.88 -15.98 -6.35
CA PRO A 168 -8.63 -16.49 -6.92
C PRO A 168 -8.23 -15.85 -8.26
N TYR A 169 -9.18 -15.25 -8.97
CA TYR A 169 -8.95 -14.50 -10.21
C TYR A 169 -8.01 -13.29 -10.02
N GLN A 170 -7.76 -12.84 -8.77
CA GLN A 170 -6.83 -11.79 -8.40
C GLN A 170 -5.40 -12.29 -8.13
N ALA A 171 -5.12 -13.58 -8.26
CA ALA A 171 -3.82 -14.15 -7.92
C ALA A 171 -2.78 -13.95 -9.04
N THR A 172 -2.53 -12.69 -9.44
CA THR A 172 -1.56 -12.31 -10.45
C THR A 172 -0.50 -11.35 -9.89
N GLY A 173 0.69 -11.32 -10.53
CA GLY A 173 1.75 -10.38 -10.15
C GLY A 173 1.31 -8.91 -10.30
N GLY A 174 1.72 -8.03 -9.38
CA GLY A 174 1.38 -6.61 -9.37
C GLY A 174 0.04 -6.26 -8.71
N MET A 175 -0.73 -7.25 -8.25
CA MET A 175 -1.98 -7.03 -7.54
C MET A 175 -1.76 -6.27 -6.21
N GLY A 176 -0.72 -6.65 -5.45
CA GLY A 176 -0.29 -5.96 -4.24
C GLY A 176 0.12 -4.52 -4.52
N ASP A 177 0.94 -4.29 -5.56
CA ASP A 177 1.37 -2.95 -5.95
C ASP A 177 0.17 -2.04 -6.29
N THR A 178 -0.83 -2.59 -7.00
CA THR A 178 -2.05 -1.86 -7.33
C THR A 178 -2.85 -1.51 -6.09
N LEU A 179 -3.01 -2.45 -5.16
CA LEU A 179 -3.66 -2.20 -3.87
C LEU A 179 -2.92 -1.12 -3.07
N ALA A 180 -1.61 -1.24 -2.92
CA ALA A 180 -0.80 -0.25 -2.20
C ALA A 180 -0.92 1.15 -2.83
N GLY A 181 -0.95 1.23 -4.17
CA GLY A 181 -1.20 2.46 -4.90
C GLY A 181 -2.60 3.05 -4.67
N MET A 182 -3.64 2.21 -4.65
CA MET A 182 -5.00 2.65 -4.31
C MET A 182 -5.06 3.19 -2.88
N ILE A 183 -4.48 2.49 -1.92
CA ILE A 183 -4.41 2.93 -0.52
C ILE A 183 -3.73 4.30 -0.44
N ALA A 184 -2.60 4.50 -1.16
CA ALA A 184 -1.89 5.78 -1.19
C ALA A 184 -2.77 6.92 -1.74
N GLY A 185 -3.50 6.66 -2.84
CA GLY A 185 -4.42 7.63 -3.43
C GLY A 185 -5.58 7.99 -2.49
N PHE A 186 -6.16 7.00 -1.80
CA PHE A 186 -7.25 7.23 -0.84
C PHE A 186 -6.78 7.91 0.44
N ALA A 187 -5.61 7.57 0.95
CA ALA A 187 -5.06 8.17 2.16
C ALA A 187 -4.93 9.70 2.07
N GLY A 188 -4.63 10.23 0.88
CA GLY A 188 -4.50 11.65 0.61
C GLY A 188 -5.82 12.41 0.39
N GLN A 189 -6.96 11.73 0.41
CA GLN A 189 -8.27 12.29 0.11
C GLN A 189 -9.24 12.15 1.30
N PHE A 190 -10.47 12.62 1.13
CA PHE A 190 -11.58 12.45 2.09
C PHE A 190 -11.23 12.93 3.51
N PRO A 191 -11.07 14.24 3.74
CA PRO A 191 -10.56 14.79 4.99
C PRO A 191 -11.45 14.48 6.23
N GLN A 192 -12.72 14.13 6.01
CA GLN A 192 -13.66 13.77 7.08
C GLN A 192 -13.55 12.30 7.53
N ALA A 193 -12.91 11.45 6.72
CA ALA A 193 -12.74 10.04 7.03
C ALA A 193 -11.42 9.77 7.76
N SER A 194 -11.42 8.86 8.70
CA SER A 194 -10.21 8.36 9.36
C SER A 194 -9.32 7.62 8.37
N LEU A 195 -8.01 7.51 8.67
CA LEU A 195 -7.10 6.73 7.82
C LEU A 195 -7.55 5.26 7.72
N TYR A 196 -8.07 4.69 8.82
CA TYR A 196 -8.60 3.32 8.82
C TYR A 196 -9.75 3.14 7.83
N GLU A 197 -10.71 4.05 7.81
CA GLU A 197 -11.83 4.01 6.85
C GLU A 197 -11.33 4.13 5.41
N LYS A 198 -10.39 5.05 5.12
CA LYS A 198 -9.79 5.23 3.79
C LYS A 198 -9.10 3.96 3.30
N VAL A 199 -8.29 3.33 4.15
CA VAL A 199 -7.59 2.07 3.85
C VAL A 199 -8.58 0.94 3.64
N THR A 200 -9.61 0.85 4.48
CA THR A 200 -10.67 -0.16 4.38
C THR A 200 -11.42 -0.04 3.06
N VAL A 201 -11.87 1.18 2.71
CA VAL A 201 -12.60 1.43 1.46
C VAL A 201 -11.72 1.17 0.25
N ALA A 202 -10.45 1.61 0.24
CA ALA A 202 -9.51 1.34 -0.86
C ALA A 202 -9.32 -0.16 -1.07
N THR A 203 -9.16 -0.92 0.02
CA THR A 203 -8.96 -2.38 -0.03
C THR A 203 -10.24 -3.10 -0.50
N TYR A 204 -11.39 -2.65 -0.03
CA TYR A 204 -12.69 -3.17 -0.50
C TYR A 204 -12.87 -2.91 -2.00
N LEU A 205 -12.67 -1.66 -2.46
CA LEU A 205 -12.85 -1.29 -3.85
C LEU A 205 -11.91 -2.06 -4.79
N HIS A 206 -10.66 -2.25 -4.40
CA HIS A 206 -9.73 -3.07 -5.16
C HIS A 206 -10.30 -4.46 -5.45
N SER A 207 -10.85 -5.13 -4.43
CA SER A 207 -11.41 -6.48 -4.56
C SER A 207 -12.80 -6.48 -5.21
N ALA A 208 -13.63 -5.46 -4.97
CA ALA A 208 -14.96 -5.34 -5.58
C ALA A 208 -14.88 -5.09 -7.11
N ILE A 209 -13.94 -4.23 -7.55
CA ILE A 209 -13.67 -4.03 -8.97
C ILE A 209 -13.20 -5.34 -9.62
N ALA A 210 -12.31 -6.07 -8.95
CA ALA A 210 -11.82 -7.34 -9.48
C ALA A 210 -12.95 -8.38 -9.56
N GLN A 211 -13.86 -8.39 -8.59
CA GLN A 211 -15.03 -9.30 -8.62
C GLN A 211 -15.99 -8.96 -9.77
N GLU A 212 -16.29 -7.67 -10.00
CA GLU A 212 -17.12 -7.25 -11.15
C GLU A 212 -16.44 -7.61 -12.49
N LEU A 213 -15.14 -7.41 -12.62
CA LEU A 213 -14.38 -7.80 -13.81
C LEU A 213 -14.35 -9.33 -14.03
N ALA A 214 -14.39 -10.12 -12.97
CA ALA A 214 -14.34 -11.57 -13.05
C ALA A 214 -15.64 -12.20 -13.58
N GLU A 215 -16.75 -11.46 -13.67
CA GLU A 215 -17.97 -11.92 -14.29
C GLU A 215 -17.77 -12.25 -15.78
N ASP A 216 -16.91 -11.45 -16.47
CA ASP A 216 -16.62 -11.60 -17.90
C ASP A 216 -15.19 -12.07 -18.18
N ASN A 217 -14.31 -12.19 -17.17
CA ASN A 217 -12.89 -12.51 -17.34
C ASN A 217 -12.45 -13.63 -16.41
N TYR A 218 -11.84 -14.68 -16.97
CA TYR A 218 -11.27 -15.78 -16.20
C TYR A 218 -10.09 -15.33 -15.31
N VAL A 219 -9.30 -14.36 -15.78
CA VAL A 219 -8.17 -13.73 -15.05
C VAL A 219 -8.37 -12.24 -15.04
N VAL A 220 -8.21 -11.61 -13.87
CA VAL A 220 -8.23 -10.16 -13.72
C VAL A 220 -6.80 -9.66 -13.56
N LEU A 221 -6.40 -8.73 -14.43
CA LEU A 221 -5.08 -8.13 -14.37
C LEU A 221 -5.09 -6.82 -13.55
N PRO A 222 -3.97 -6.47 -12.88
CA PRO A 222 -3.85 -5.23 -12.11
C PRO A 222 -4.17 -3.97 -12.92
N THR A 223 -3.79 -3.97 -14.21
CA THR A 223 -4.07 -2.85 -15.11
C THR A 223 -5.56 -2.69 -15.43
N MET A 224 -6.30 -3.80 -15.49
CA MET A 224 -7.76 -3.77 -15.67
C MET A 224 -8.42 -3.11 -14.46
N ILE A 225 -8.01 -3.48 -13.24
CA ILE A 225 -8.49 -2.83 -12.00
C ILE A 225 -8.19 -1.33 -12.06
N SER A 226 -6.94 -0.95 -12.32
CA SER A 226 -6.52 0.45 -12.39
C SER A 226 -7.35 1.27 -13.39
N GLN A 227 -7.72 0.69 -14.53
CA GLN A 227 -8.57 1.34 -15.53
C GLN A 227 -10.00 1.58 -15.04
N GLN A 228 -10.54 0.70 -14.22
CA GLN A 228 -11.90 0.79 -13.72
C GLN A 228 -12.07 1.67 -12.48
N ILE A 229 -11.00 1.97 -11.73
CA ILE A 229 -11.08 2.75 -10.49
C ILE A 229 -11.93 4.03 -10.64
N PRO A 230 -11.66 4.94 -11.61
CA PRO A 230 -12.39 6.21 -11.68
C PRO A 230 -13.88 6.02 -11.95
N ALA A 231 -14.24 5.08 -12.84
CA ALA A 231 -15.62 4.79 -13.17
C ALA A 231 -16.37 4.17 -12.00
N PHE A 232 -15.72 3.23 -11.30
CA PHE A 232 -16.30 2.55 -10.14
C PHE A 232 -16.51 3.50 -8.97
N MET A 233 -15.55 4.36 -8.66
CA MET A 233 -15.68 5.42 -7.64
C MET A 233 -16.85 6.35 -7.98
N LYS A 234 -17.02 6.73 -9.27
CA LYS A 234 -18.12 7.58 -9.70
C LYS A 234 -19.48 6.90 -9.62
N LYS A 235 -19.55 5.60 -9.87
CA LYS A 235 -20.76 4.78 -9.71
C LYS A 235 -21.23 4.82 -8.23
N ILE A 236 -20.34 4.50 -7.28
CA ILE A 236 -20.67 4.51 -5.85
C ILE A 236 -21.11 5.89 -5.36
N GLN A 237 -20.44 6.96 -5.80
CA GLN A 237 -20.81 8.32 -5.41
C GLN A 237 -22.24 8.71 -5.80
N LYS A 238 -22.83 8.08 -6.83
CA LYS A 238 -24.20 8.36 -7.27
C LYS A 238 -25.24 7.56 -6.50
N ASP A 239 -24.83 6.45 -5.89
CA ASP A 239 -25.70 5.54 -5.16
C ASP A 239 -25.81 5.91 -3.67
N THR A 240 -25.03 6.92 -3.23
CA THR A 240 -25.04 7.53 -1.89
C THR A 240 -25.62 8.92 -1.91
#